data_28600517ce741337b806f676e68d32b3
#
_entry.id   28600517ce741337b806f676e68d32b3
#
_cell.length_a   1.000
_cell.length_b   1.000
_cell.length_c   1.000
_cell.angle_alpha   90.00
_cell.angle_beta   90.00
_cell.angle_gamma   90.00
#
_symmetry.space_group_name_H-M   'P 1'
#
loop_
_entity.id
_entity.type
_entity.pdbx_description
1 polymer ?
#
loop_
_entity_poly.entity_id
_entity_poly.type
_entity_poly.pdbx_seq_one_letter_code
_entity_poly.pdbx_strand_id
1 'polypeptide(L)'
;MTAQIQSLIDKTDNFELIGAEIAAILAVETVSQQVLATAAGKDPDLWALAVYRERSNPWERYLNSDDTTPIVNVWFDSATYDAAASNTIKRQKADATYNIDCYGRGISQADGAGHVAGDKKAATEAHRCLRLVRNILMASQYTYLGMQGTVWRRWPQSITVFQPQEIERSAQQIVAARLALEVQFNELSPQYEYETLEQLNVSITKETADGLVYITAQYDYETEE
;
A
#
# COMPACT_ATOMS: atom_id res chain seq x y z
N MET A 1 -3.38 -23.78 35.66
CA MET A 1 -3.20 -22.34 35.33
C MET A 1 -4.54 -21.77 34.91
N THR A 2 -4.93 -20.63 35.46
CA THR A 2 -6.13 -19.91 35.07
C THR A 2 -5.78 -18.97 33.92
N ALA A 3 -6.63 -18.85 32.90
CA ALA A 3 -6.44 -17.91 31.80
C ALA A 3 -6.35 -16.47 32.35
N GLN A 4 -5.35 -15.73 31.90
CA GLN A 4 -5.10 -14.36 32.35
C GLN A 4 -5.83 -13.32 31.49
N ILE A 5 -6.05 -13.63 30.21
CA ILE A 5 -6.76 -12.77 29.28
C ILE A 5 -8.26 -13.04 29.43
N GLN A 6 -9.01 -12.03 29.82
CA GLN A 6 -10.45 -12.14 30.09
C GLN A 6 -11.33 -11.41 29.08
N SER A 7 -10.72 -10.74 28.09
CA SER A 7 -11.42 -10.08 26.97
C SER A 7 -11.04 -10.72 25.65
N LEU A 8 -11.90 -10.55 24.65
CA LEU A 8 -11.58 -10.97 23.29
C LEU A 8 -10.43 -10.11 22.75
N ILE A 9 -9.48 -10.77 22.07
CA ILE A 9 -8.38 -10.12 21.40
C ILE A 9 -8.57 -10.39 19.90
N ASP A 10 -9.16 -9.45 19.19
CA ASP A 10 -9.42 -9.53 17.75
C ASP A 10 -9.24 -8.14 17.12
N LYS A 11 -8.09 -7.53 17.37
CA LYS A 11 -7.72 -6.26 16.76
C LYS A 11 -6.83 -6.53 15.54
N THR A 12 -7.22 -5.99 14.40
CA THR A 12 -6.45 -6.06 13.17
C THR A 12 -5.07 -5.44 13.37
N ASP A 13 -4.04 -6.18 13.02
CA ASP A 13 -2.66 -5.73 13.15
C ASP A 13 -2.30 -4.69 12.07
N ASN A 14 -1.32 -3.84 12.38
CA ASN A 14 -0.94 -2.76 11.48
C ASN A 14 -0.38 -3.25 10.14
N PHE A 15 0.25 -4.42 10.10
CA PHE A 15 0.71 -4.96 8.81
C PHE A 15 -0.46 -5.28 7.86
N GLU A 16 -1.61 -5.72 8.38
CA GLU A 16 -2.80 -5.97 7.58
C GLU A 16 -3.44 -4.66 7.09
N LEU A 17 -3.51 -3.66 7.99
CA LEU A 17 -4.04 -2.33 7.68
C LEU A 17 -3.19 -1.63 6.61
N ILE A 18 -1.86 -1.73 6.68
CA ILE A 18 -0.95 -1.18 5.68
C ILE A 18 -1.19 -1.82 4.31
N GLY A 19 -1.34 -3.15 4.25
CA GLY A 19 -1.65 -3.84 3.01
C GLY A 19 -2.97 -3.40 2.39
N ALA A 20 -4.00 -3.18 3.24
CA ALA A 20 -5.28 -2.65 2.80
C ALA A 20 -5.17 -1.22 2.28
N GLU A 21 -4.43 -0.36 2.98
CA GLU A 21 -4.24 1.04 2.61
C GLU A 21 -3.46 1.20 1.29
N ILE A 22 -2.41 0.39 1.08
CA ILE A 22 -1.69 0.36 -0.20
C ILE A 22 -2.67 0.06 -1.36
N ALA A 23 -3.52 -0.95 -1.20
CA ALA A 23 -4.50 -1.30 -2.24
C ALA A 23 -5.55 -0.19 -2.44
N ALA A 24 -6.02 0.44 -1.36
CA ALA A 24 -6.98 1.55 -1.40
C ALA A 24 -6.39 2.78 -2.12
N ILE A 25 -5.17 3.18 -1.79
CA ILE A 25 -4.45 4.27 -2.46
C ILE A 25 -4.37 4.01 -3.97
N LEU A 26 -3.94 2.82 -4.37
CA LEU A 26 -3.83 2.46 -5.78
C LEU A 26 -5.18 2.52 -6.50
N ALA A 27 -6.25 2.04 -5.87
CA ALA A 27 -7.58 2.05 -6.45
C ALA A 27 -8.12 3.47 -6.63
N VAL A 28 -7.99 4.32 -5.61
CA VAL A 28 -8.47 5.72 -5.65
C VAL A 28 -7.67 6.55 -6.66
N GLU A 29 -6.34 6.46 -6.62
CA GLU A 29 -5.48 7.23 -7.54
C GLU A 29 -5.64 6.81 -9.00
N THR A 30 -5.88 5.55 -9.26
CA THR A 30 -6.18 5.07 -10.61
C THR A 30 -7.37 5.81 -11.20
N VAL A 31 -8.47 5.94 -10.46
CA VAL A 31 -9.66 6.69 -10.90
C VAL A 31 -9.35 8.17 -11.09
N SER A 32 -8.63 8.77 -10.16
CA SER A 32 -8.18 10.17 -10.25
C SER A 32 -7.34 10.42 -11.51
N GLN A 33 -6.39 9.53 -11.80
CA GLN A 33 -5.53 9.64 -12.99
C GLN A 33 -6.30 9.49 -14.31
N GLN A 34 -7.32 8.63 -14.35
CA GLN A 34 -8.21 8.52 -15.52
C GLN A 34 -8.98 9.82 -15.79
N VAL A 35 -9.48 10.47 -14.73
CA VAL A 35 -10.16 11.78 -14.84
C VAL A 35 -9.20 12.85 -15.37
N LEU A 36 -7.98 12.91 -14.84
CA LEU A 36 -6.95 13.85 -15.29
C LEU A 36 -6.52 13.57 -16.74
N ALA A 37 -6.41 12.31 -17.14
CA ALA A 37 -6.09 11.92 -18.51
C ALA A 37 -7.18 12.40 -19.47
N THR A 38 -8.45 12.18 -19.14
CA THR A 38 -9.60 12.65 -19.92
C THR A 38 -9.57 14.17 -20.08
N ALA A 39 -9.35 14.91 -18.99
CA ALA A 39 -9.23 16.36 -19.02
C ALA A 39 -8.05 16.86 -19.88
N ALA A 40 -6.98 16.07 -19.96
CA ALA A 40 -5.82 16.35 -20.79
C ALA A 40 -5.95 15.87 -22.25
N GLY A 41 -7.11 15.34 -22.67
CA GLY A 41 -7.37 14.80 -24.00
C GLY A 41 -6.57 13.53 -24.30
N LYS A 42 -6.18 12.78 -23.26
CA LYS A 42 -5.49 11.49 -23.36
C LYS A 42 -6.47 10.34 -23.14
N ASP A 43 -6.11 9.17 -23.68
CA ASP A 43 -6.89 7.96 -23.48
C ASP A 43 -6.85 7.52 -22.00
N PRO A 44 -7.96 7.56 -21.24
CA PRO A 44 -7.99 7.21 -19.83
C PRO A 44 -7.66 5.74 -19.55
N ASP A 45 -7.87 4.84 -20.52
CA ASP A 45 -7.60 3.41 -20.35
C ASP A 45 -6.12 3.12 -20.13
N LEU A 46 -5.24 4.05 -20.54
CA LEU A 46 -3.81 3.96 -20.23
C LEU A 46 -3.49 4.10 -18.75
N TRP A 47 -4.42 4.60 -17.93
CA TRP A 47 -4.30 4.70 -16.46
C TRP A 47 -5.22 3.74 -15.71
N ALA A 48 -5.99 2.92 -16.40
CA ALA A 48 -6.84 1.92 -15.79
C ALA A 48 -6.02 0.79 -15.17
N LEU A 49 -6.31 0.43 -13.92
CA LEU A 49 -5.73 -0.70 -13.19
C LEU A 49 -6.84 -1.44 -12.44
N ALA A 50 -6.82 -2.78 -12.49
CA ALA A 50 -7.69 -3.60 -11.67
C ALA A 50 -6.93 -4.02 -10.40
N VAL A 51 -7.26 -3.43 -9.26
CA VAL A 51 -6.54 -3.62 -8.00
C VAL A 51 -7.19 -4.74 -7.18
N TYR A 52 -6.39 -5.69 -6.75
CA TYR A 52 -6.74 -6.78 -5.86
C TYR A 52 -5.79 -6.82 -4.65
N ARG A 53 -6.23 -7.52 -3.61
CA ARG A 53 -5.42 -7.80 -2.43
C ARG A 53 -5.47 -9.28 -2.10
N GLU A 54 -4.32 -9.88 -1.73
CA GLU A 54 -4.16 -11.25 -1.23
C GLU A 54 -4.80 -12.33 -2.14
N ARG A 55 -4.78 -12.14 -3.46
CA ARG A 55 -5.29 -13.14 -4.40
C ARG A 55 -4.16 -14.04 -4.88
N SER A 56 -4.39 -15.36 -4.83
CA SER A 56 -3.41 -16.34 -5.31
C SER A 56 -3.23 -16.29 -6.82
N ASN A 57 -4.33 -16.18 -7.59
CA ASN A 57 -4.32 -16.21 -9.05
C ASN A 57 -5.12 -15.04 -9.65
N PRO A 58 -4.66 -13.78 -9.49
CA PRO A 58 -5.42 -12.62 -9.97
C PRO A 58 -5.57 -12.60 -11.49
N TRP A 59 -4.65 -13.21 -12.23
CA TRP A 59 -4.63 -13.29 -13.70
C TRP A 59 -5.73 -14.20 -14.29
N GLU A 60 -6.40 -15.03 -13.51
CA GLU A 60 -7.54 -15.84 -13.99
C GLU A 60 -8.64 -14.99 -14.63
N ARG A 61 -8.75 -13.71 -14.24
CA ARG A 61 -9.63 -12.75 -14.89
C ARG A 61 -9.38 -12.68 -16.40
N TYR A 62 -8.13 -12.78 -16.83
CA TYR A 62 -7.78 -12.74 -18.26
C TYR A 62 -8.20 -13.98 -19.04
N LEU A 63 -8.36 -15.11 -18.37
CA LEU A 63 -8.76 -16.36 -19.00
C LEU A 63 -10.24 -16.39 -19.36
N ASN A 64 -11.06 -15.63 -18.63
CA ASN A 64 -12.52 -15.64 -18.71
C ASN A 64 -13.11 -14.36 -19.32
N SER A 65 -12.31 -13.45 -19.82
CA SER A 65 -12.77 -12.20 -20.42
C SER A 65 -11.80 -11.68 -21.47
N ASP A 66 -12.30 -10.83 -22.38
CA ASP A 66 -11.46 -10.09 -23.34
C ASP A 66 -10.85 -8.82 -22.73
N ASP A 67 -11.02 -8.62 -21.43
CA ASP A 67 -10.47 -7.48 -20.69
C ASP A 67 -8.93 -7.52 -20.73
N THR A 68 -8.34 -6.40 -21.12
CA THR A 68 -6.89 -6.20 -21.17
C THR A 68 -6.38 -5.26 -20.11
N THR A 69 -7.26 -4.80 -19.20
CA THR A 69 -6.88 -3.89 -18.10
C THR A 69 -5.79 -4.54 -17.26
N PRO A 70 -4.64 -3.90 -17.08
CA PRO A 70 -3.58 -4.43 -16.21
C PRO A 70 -4.07 -4.70 -14.79
N ILE A 71 -3.62 -5.80 -14.24
CA ILE A 71 -4.00 -6.24 -12.89
C ILE A 71 -2.87 -5.91 -11.92
N VAL A 72 -3.25 -5.37 -10.77
CA VAL A 72 -2.36 -5.18 -9.61
C VAL A 72 -2.84 -6.05 -8.48
N ASN A 73 -1.94 -6.81 -7.89
CA ASN A 73 -2.23 -7.59 -6.68
C ASN A 73 -1.25 -7.21 -5.57
N VAL A 74 -1.78 -6.68 -4.49
CA VAL A 74 -1.01 -6.31 -3.30
C VAL A 74 -1.09 -7.47 -2.31
N TRP A 75 0.04 -7.97 -1.84
CA TRP A 75 0.08 -9.01 -0.83
C TRP A 75 1.25 -8.85 0.12
N PHE A 76 1.02 -9.26 1.37
CA PHE A 76 2.02 -9.24 2.41
C PHE A 76 3.00 -10.42 2.22
N ASP A 77 4.30 -10.15 2.31
CA ASP A 77 5.33 -11.17 2.19
C ASP A 77 5.88 -11.57 3.57
N SER A 78 6.41 -10.59 4.28
CA SER A 78 7.08 -10.84 5.57
C SER A 78 7.20 -9.56 6.38
N ALA A 79 7.40 -9.71 7.68
CA ALA A 79 7.82 -8.64 8.57
C ALA A 79 8.91 -9.12 9.52
N THR A 80 9.86 -8.23 9.79
CA THR A 80 10.92 -8.44 10.77
C THR A 80 10.79 -7.40 11.89
N TYR A 81 10.74 -7.87 13.13
CA TYR A 81 10.64 -7.00 14.30
C TYR A 81 12.03 -6.70 14.86
N ASP A 82 12.30 -5.41 15.07
CA ASP A 82 13.56 -4.94 15.62
C ASP A 82 13.47 -4.90 17.16
N ALA A 83 13.99 -5.93 17.81
CA ALA A 83 14.01 -6.03 19.27
C ALA A 83 14.87 -4.94 19.92
N ALA A 84 15.90 -4.43 19.25
CA ALA A 84 16.78 -3.39 19.80
C ALA A 84 16.16 -2.00 19.73
N ALA A 85 15.32 -1.73 18.72
CA ALA A 85 14.61 -0.48 18.57
C ALA A 85 13.26 -0.46 19.30
N SER A 86 12.81 -1.60 19.84
CA SER A 86 11.54 -1.74 20.55
C SER A 86 11.75 -1.49 22.04
N ASN A 87 11.55 -0.24 22.47
CA ASN A 87 11.78 0.17 23.85
C ASN A 87 10.77 -0.43 24.85
N THR A 88 9.64 -0.91 24.36
CA THR A 88 8.60 -1.52 25.19
C THR A 88 7.91 -2.62 24.42
N ILE A 89 7.40 -3.63 25.15
CA ILE A 89 6.56 -4.69 24.57
C ILE A 89 5.27 -4.12 23.95
N LYS A 90 4.91 -2.90 24.30
CA LYS A 90 3.69 -2.21 23.83
C LYS A 90 3.78 -1.71 22.40
N ARG A 91 4.98 -1.33 21.96
CA ARG A 91 5.26 -0.73 20.67
C ARG A 91 6.50 -1.36 20.10
N GLN A 92 6.34 -2.15 19.07
CA GLN A 92 7.42 -2.85 18.40
C GLN A 92 7.63 -2.21 17.03
N LYS A 93 8.88 -1.85 16.74
CA LYS A 93 9.25 -1.40 15.41
C LYS A 93 9.37 -2.62 14.49
N ALA A 94 8.81 -2.53 13.31
CA ALA A 94 8.84 -3.56 12.30
C ALA A 94 9.20 -3.00 10.94
N ASP A 95 9.87 -3.83 10.13
CA ASP A 95 10.11 -3.62 8.72
C ASP A 95 9.37 -4.73 7.97
N ALA A 96 8.34 -4.37 7.19
CA ALA A 96 7.56 -5.32 6.39
C ALA A 96 7.83 -5.16 4.90
N THR A 97 7.76 -6.25 4.18
CA THR A 97 7.79 -6.29 2.73
C THR A 97 6.41 -6.62 2.18
N TYR A 98 5.93 -5.77 1.28
CA TYR A 98 4.72 -5.98 0.48
C TYR A 98 5.13 -6.21 -0.96
N ASN A 99 4.71 -7.32 -1.52
CA ASN A 99 4.89 -7.59 -2.93
C ASN A 99 3.69 -7.05 -3.70
N ILE A 100 3.96 -6.23 -4.70
CA ILE A 100 2.94 -5.63 -5.56
C ILE A 100 3.19 -6.16 -6.96
N ASP A 101 2.37 -7.14 -7.34
CA ASP A 101 2.47 -7.82 -8.63
C ASP A 101 1.62 -7.12 -9.68
N CYS A 102 2.24 -6.71 -10.75
CA CYS A 102 1.64 -6.01 -11.89
C CYS A 102 1.59 -6.96 -13.08
N TYR A 103 0.40 -7.36 -13.52
CA TYR A 103 0.20 -8.28 -14.62
C TYR A 103 -0.22 -7.53 -15.88
N GLY A 104 0.47 -7.81 -16.98
CA GLY A 104 0.12 -7.35 -18.32
C GLY A 104 -0.29 -8.52 -19.20
N ARG A 105 -1.26 -8.30 -20.08
CA ARG A 105 -1.75 -9.27 -21.06
C ARG A 105 -1.40 -8.82 -22.47
N GLY A 106 -0.98 -9.76 -23.29
CA GLY A 106 -0.82 -9.56 -24.71
C GLY A 106 -1.39 -10.73 -25.52
N ILE A 107 -1.90 -10.46 -26.70
CA ILE A 107 -2.40 -11.47 -27.64
C ILE A 107 -1.48 -11.41 -28.84
N SER A 108 -0.97 -12.57 -29.26
CA SER A 108 -0.22 -12.70 -30.50
C SER A 108 -1.12 -12.43 -31.70
N GLN A 109 -0.70 -11.55 -32.60
CA GLN A 109 -1.46 -11.18 -33.80
C GLN A 109 -0.60 -11.44 -35.03
N ALA A 110 -1.21 -12.05 -36.05
CA ALA A 110 -0.64 -12.03 -37.40
C ALA A 110 -1.00 -10.69 -38.05
N ASP A 111 -0.01 -9.92 -38.45
CA ASP A 111 -0.21 -8.71 -39.23
C ASP A 111 0.27 -8.93 -40.69
N GLY A 112 -0.02 -7.97 -41.57
CA GLY A 112 0.41 -8.03 -42.96
C GLY A 112 1.93 -8.01 -43.19
N ALA A 113 2.70 -7.69 -42.14
CA ALA A 113 4.17 -7.65 -42.15
C ALA A 113 4.80 -8.86 -41.43
N GLY A 114 3.98 -9.73 -40.80
CA GLY A 114 4.42 -10.90 -40.07
C GLY A 114 3.70 -11.13 -38.73
N HIS A 115 4.38 -11.79 -37.81
CA HIS A 115 3.84 -12.13 -36.49
C HIS A 115 4.28 -11.10 -35.46
N VAL A 116 3.32 -10.48 -34.75
CA VAL A 116 3.59 -9.65 -33.56
C VAL A 116 3.44 -10.51 -32.33
N ALA A 117 4.55 -10.73 -31.63
CA ALA A 117 4.58 -11.54 -30.42
C ALA A 117 3.79 -10.91 -29.29
N GLY A 118 2.83 -11.65 -28.72
CA GLY A 118 1.99 -11.19 -27.61
C GLY A 118 2.77 -10.97 -26.30
N ASP A 119 3.88 -11.68 -26.11
CA ASP A 119 4.78 -11.56 -24.95
C ASP A 119 5.38 -10.15 -24.83
N LYS A 120 5.81 -9.55 -25.93
CA LYS A 120 6.31 -8.18 -25.96
C LYS A 120 5.26 -7.17 -25.48
N LYS A 121 4.00 -7.34 -25.94
CA LYS A 121 2.90 -6.47 -25.53
C LYS A 121 2.59 -6.69 -24.02
N ALA A 122 2.51 -7.94 -23.58
CA ALA A 122 2.29 -8.29 -22.19
C ALA A 122 3.36 -7.67 -21.27
N ALA A 123 4.64 -7.79 -21.64
CA ALA A 123 5.75 -7.21 -20.90
C ALA A 123 5.66 -5.66 -20.84
N THR A 124 5.33 -5.03 -21.97
CA THR A 124 5.17 -3.57 -22.04
C THR A 124 4.06 -3.09 -21.11
N GLU A 125 2.92 -3.80 -21.08
CA GLU A 125 1.80 -3.48 -20.20
C GLU A 125 2.14 -3.72 -18.71
N ALA A 126 2.82 -4.82 -18.38
CA ALA A 126 3.28 -5.08 -17.02
C ALA A 126 4.24 -3.99 -16.53
N HIS A 127 5.18 -3.55 -17.36
CA HIS A 127 6.12 -2.48 -17.02
C HIS A 127 5.41 -1.12 -16.91
N ARG A 128 4.41 -0.84 -17.75
CA ARG A 128 3.59 0.38 -17.65
C ARG A 128 2.82 0.40 -16.33
N CYS A 129 2.17 -0.70 -15.99
CA CYS A 129 1.46 -0.89 -14.74
C CYS A 129 2.38 -0.66 -13.53
N LEU A 130 3.53 -1.33 -13.50
CA LEU A 130 4.53 -1.19 -12.44
C LEU A 130 5.00 0.26 -12.29
N ARG A 131 5.23 0.98 -13.39
CA ARG A 131 5.62 2.39 -13.36
C ARG A 131 4.54 3.26 -12.74
N LEU A 132 3.25 3.03 -13.08
CA LEU A 132 2.13 3.76 -12.48
C LEU A 132 2.04 3.49 -10.98
N VAL A 133 2.06 2.24 -10.57
CA VAL A 133 2.05 1.81 -9.17
C VAL A 133 3.18 2.46 -8.39
N ARG A 134 4.41 2.37 -8.90
CA ARG A 134 5.58 2.97 -8.25
C ARG A 134 5.42 4.49 -8.12
N ASN A 135 4.97 5.17 -9.16
CA ASN A 135 4.83 6.63 -9.15
C ASN A 135 3.75 7.06 -8.15
N ILE A 136 2.63 6.35 -8.06
CA ILE A 136 1.57 6.62 -7.08
C ILE A 136 2.14 6.42 -5.67
N LEU A 137 2.66 5.24 -5.37
CA LEU A 137 3.12 4.93 -4.02
C LEU A 137 4.31 5.77 -3.57
N MET A 138 5.12 6.29 -4.49
CA MET A 138 6.27 7.15 -4.17
C MET A 138 5.95 8.64 -4.22
N ALA A 139 4.71 9.02 -4.50
CA ALA A 139 4.28 10.42 -4.42
C ALA A 139 4.39 10.96 -2.98
N SER A 140 4.77 12.22 -2.84
CA SER A 140 5.00 12.85 -1.53
C SER A 140 3.77 12.85 -0.63
N GLN A 141 2.58 12.89 -1.22
CA GLN A 141 1.30 12.82 -0.52
C GLN A 141 1.15 11.52 0.29
N TYR A 142 1.76 10.45 -0.17
CA TYR A 142 1.69 9.13 0.44
C TYR A 142 2.95 8.74 1.24
N THR A 143 3.72 9.71 1.73
CA THR A 143 4.94 9.45 2.52
C THR A 143 4.70 8.46 3.65
N TYR A 144 3.57 8.55 4.29
CA TYR A 144 3.17 7.69 5.41
C TYR A 144 2.01 6.75 5.05
N LEU A 145 1.71 6.55 3.75
CA LEU A 145 0.58 5.72 3.29
C LEU A 145 -0.75 6.07 3.99
N GLY A 146 -1.03 7.36 4.25
CA GLY A 146 -2.22 7.76 5.01
C GLY A 146 -2.21 7.43 6.52
N MET A 147 -1.17 6.75 7.01
CA MET A 147 -1.07 6.22 8.37
C MET A 147 0.01 6.93 9.20
N GLN A 148 -0.15 8.25 9.38
CA GLN A 148 0.78 9.06 10.18
C GLN A 148 0.84 8.55 11.63
N GLY A 149 2.05 8.49 12.18
CA GLY A 149 2.28 7.95 13.52
C GLY A 149 2.45 6.43 13.60
N THR A 150 1.94 5.69 12.63
CA THR A 150 2.14 4.24 12.50
C THR A 150 3.24 3.93 11.51
N VAL A 151 3.11 4.39 10.26
CA VAL A 151 4.12 4.24 9.21
C VAL A 151 5.16 5.35 9.32
N TRP A 152 6.44 5.00 9.22
CA TRP A 152 7.55 5.96 9.31
C TRP A 152 8.16 6.26 7.96
N ARG A 153 8.34 5.24 7.14
CA ARG A 153 8.85 5.38 5.79
C ARG A 153 8.49 4.17 4.93
N ARG A 154 8.59 4.36 3.63
CA ARG A 154 8.45 3.34 2.60
C ARG A 154 9.47 3.56 1.50
N TRP A 155 9.91 2.50 0.85
CA TRP A 155 10.77 2.59 -0.34
C TRP A 155 10.70 1.32 -1.18
N PRO A 156 10.90 1.43 -2.51
CA PRO A 156 11.05 0.27 -3.36
C PRO A 156 12.35 -0.45 -3.02
N GLN A 157 12.26 -1.72 -2.68
CA GLN A 157 13.43 -2.55 -2.39
C GLN A 157 14.00 -3.20 -3.66
N SER A 158 13.11 -3.78 -4.48
CA SER A 158 13.50 -4.44 -5.71
C SER A 158 12.38 -4.46 -6.74
N ILE A 159 12.76 -4.69 -7.99
CA ILE A 159 11.87 -4.95 -9.10
C ILE A 159 12.30 -6.24 -9.76
N THR A 160 11.37 -7.19 -9.94
CA THR A 160 11.60 -8.45 -10.63
C THR A 160 10.53 -8.68 -11.69
N VAL A 161 10.86 -9.41 -12.74
CA VAL A 161 9.92 -9.80 -13.80
C VAL A 161 9.84 -11.32 -13.83
N PHE A 162 8.62 -11.84 -13.93
CA PHE A 162 8.37 -13.28 -13.96
C PHE A 162 7.18 -13.63 -14.85
N GLN A 163 7.08 -14.90 -15.21
CA GLN A 163 5.93 -15.44 -15.92
C GLN A 163 5.15 -16.34 -14.96
N PRO A 164 3.83 -16.16 -14.82
CA PRO A 164 3.00 -17.09 -14.07
C PRO A 164 3.03 -18.49 -14.68
N GLN A 165 3.16 -19.53 -13.84
CA GLN A 165 3.54 -20.89 -14.29
C GLN A 165 2.45 -21.68 -15.03
N GLU A 166 1.20 -21.23 -15.11
CA GLU A 166 0.09 -22.09 -15.57
C GLU A 166 -0.45 -21.76 -16.99
N ILE A 167 0.27 -21.00 -17.81
CA ILE A 167 -0.30 -20.44 -19.05
C ILE A 167 0.18 -21.15 -20.33
N GLU A 168 0.62 -22.38 -20.23
CA GLU A 168 1.17 -23.10 -21.40
C GLU A 168 0.17 -23.39 -22.56
N ARG A 169 -1.12 -23.09 -22.41
CA ARG A 169 -2.16 -23.52 -23.38
C ARG A 169 -2.95 -22.43 -24.07
N SER A 170 -2.71 -21.16 -23.81
CA SER A 170 -3.48 -20.09 -24.48
C SER A 170 -2.61 -19.27 -25.42
N ALA A 171 -3.22 -18.79 -26.52
CA ALA A 171 -2.62 -17.76 -27.38
C ALA A 171 -2.38 -16.44 -26.65
N GLN A 172 -2.76 -16.37 -25.38
CA GLN A 172 -2.64 -15.24 -24.50
C GLN A 172 -1.32 -15.35 -23.73
N GLN A 173 -0.53 -14.31 -23.82
CA GLN A 173 0.70 -14.20 -23.07
C GLN A 173 0.47 -13.29 -21.86
N ILE A 174 0.87 -13.72 -20.69
CA ILE A 174 0.82 -12.93 -19.46
C ILE A 174 2.23 -12.80 -18.90
N VAL A 175 2.63 -11.57 -18.63
CA VAL A 175 3.89 -11.24 -17.96
C VAL A 175 3.57 -10.49 -16.69
N ALA A 176 4.28 -10.80 -15.63
CA ALA A 176 4.16 -10.12 -14.36
C ALA A 176 5.47 -9.39 -14.01
N ALA A 177 5.33 -8.21 -13.42
CA ALA A 177 6.41 -7.46 -12.83
C ALA A 177 6.09 -7.19 -11.37
N ARG A 178 6.98 -7.56 -10.46
CA ARG A 178 6.85 -7.38 -9.02
C ARG A 178 7.63 -6.17 -8.55
N LEU A 179 6.99 -5.34 -7.76
CA LEU A 179 7.62 -4.34 -6.92
C LEU A 179 7.61 -4.87 -5.48
N ALA A 180 8.77 -5.11 -4.89
CA ALA A 180 8.88 -5.29 -3.46
C ALA A 180 8.95 -3.89 -2.80
N LEU A 181 7.93 -3.55 -2.02
CA LEU A 181 7.84 -2.32 -1.26
C LEU A 181 8.14 -2.62 0.21
N GLU A 182 9.20 -2.03 0.73
CA GLU A 182 9.52 -2.11 2.14
C GLU A 182 8.86 -0.94 2.89
N VAL A 183 8.18 -1.26 3.99
CA VAL A 183 7.49 -0.29 4.85
C VAL A 183 7.96 -0.47 6.28
N GLN A 184 8.47 0.60 6.87
CA GLN A 184 8.84 0.64 8.28
C GLN A 184 7.70 1.23 9.09
N PHE A 185 7.25 0.50 10.11
CA PHE A 185 6.10 0.89 10.92
C PHE A 185 6.25 0.45 12.37
N ASN A 186 5.31 0.89 13.21
CA ASN A 186 5.17 0.38 14.56
C ASN A 186 4.01 -0.60 14.61
N GLU A 187 4.26 -1.78 15.18
CA GLU A 187 3.21 -2.67 15.62
C GLU A 187 2.91 -2.40 17.09
N LEU A 188 1.65 -2.47 17.44
CA LEU A 188 1.18 -2.17 18.78
C LEU A 188 0.61 -3.43 19.40
N SER A 189 0.94 -3.67 20.68
CA SER A 189 0.33 -4.79 21.39
C SER A 189 -1.19 -4.66 21.39
N PRO A 190 -1.94 -5.71 21.02
CA PRO A 190 -3.40 -5.68 21.00
C PRO A 190 -4.05 -5.46 22.37
N GLN A 191 -3.26 -5.59 23.44
CA GLN A 191 -3.70 -5.37 24.83
C GLN A 191 -3.67 -3.90 25.24
N TYR A 192 -3.15 -3.02 24.37
CA TYR A 192 -3.08 -1.59 24.64
C TYR A 192 -4.18 -0.86 23.89
N GLU A 193 -5.18 -0.42 24.62
CA GLU A 193 -6.06 0.63 24.18
C GLU A 193 -5.40 1.97 24.49
N TYR A 194 -5.34 2.86 23.48
CA TYR A 194 -4.95 4.24 23.74
C TYR A 194 -6.09 4.92 24.47
N GLU A 195 -5.80 5.46 25.64
CA GLU A 195 -6.70 6.45 26.21
C GLU A 195 -6.66 7.68 25.30
N THR A 196 -7.81 8.10 24.83
CA THR A 196 -7.94 9.35 24.09
C THR A 196 -7.49 10.47 25.01
N LEU A 197 -6.57 11.31 24.56
CA LEU A 197 -6.16 12.48 25.32
C LEU A 197 -7.33 13.48 25.30
N GLU A 198 -8.18 13.43 26.32
CA GLU A 198 -9.35 14.30 26.39
C GLU A 198 -8.96 15.74 26.74
N GLN A 199 -7.85 15.93 27.45
CA GLN A 199 -7.41 17.24 27.88
C GLN A 199 -5.89 17.33 27.99
N LEU A 200 -5.30 18.36 27.41
CA LEU A 200 -3.89 18.71 27.59
C LEU A 200 -3.77 20.04 28.33
N ASN A 201 -3.31 20.00 29.57
CA ASN A 201 -3.00 21.20 30.35
C ASN A 201 -1.53 21.55 30.21
N VAL A 202 -1.21 22.66 29.55
CA VAL A 202 0.14 23.16 29.41
C VAL A 202 0.29 24.44 30.25
N SER A 203 1.14 24.37 31.27
CA SER A 203 1.51 25.54 32.05
C SER A 203 2.90 26.02 31.67
N ILE A 204 2.98 27.22 31.13
CA ILE A 204 4.24 27.87 30.79
C ILE A 204 4.49 28.97 31.84
N THR A 205 5.56 28.80 32.60
CA THR A 205 6.02 29.82 33.54
C THR A 205 7.15 30.60 32.88
N LYS A 206 6.98 31.90 32.73
CA LYS A 206 8.04 32.79 32.28
C LYS A 206 8.44 33.66 33.47
N GLU A 207 9.70 33.59 33.87
CA GLU A 207 10.28 34.47 34.85
C GLU A 207 10.61 35.81 34.20
N THR A 208 10.04 36.88 34.68
CA THR A 208 10.32 38.24 34.25
C THR A 208 10.96 39.01 35.40
N ALA A 209 11.62 40.14 35.14
CA ALA A 209 12.26 40.96 36.16
C ALA A 209 11.32 41.45 37.28
N ASP A 210 10.00 41.41 37.02
CA ASP A 210 8.95 41.88 37.93
C ASP A 210 8.13 40.74 38.58
N GLY A 211 8.52 39.49 38.35
CA GLY A 211 7.83 38.33 38.92
C GLY A 211 7.45 37.23 37.95
N LEU A 212 6.81 36.19 38.47
CA LEU A 212 6.37 35.01 37.72
C LEU A 212 5.05 35.28 36.99
N VAL A 213 5.05 35.17 35.68
CA VAL A 213 3.83 35.18 34.85
C VAL A 213 3.48 33.75 34.50
N TYR A 214 2.33 33.28 34.98
CA TYR A 214 1.79 31.95 34.63
C TYR A 214 0.89 32.09 33.40
N ILE A 215 1.24 31.40 32.32
CA ILE A 215 0.35 31.22 31.18
C ILE A 215 -0.12 29.77 31.22
N THR A 216 -1.40 29.57 31.48
CA THR A 216 -2.03 28.25 31.39
C THR A 216 -2.81 28.20 30.09
N ALA A 217 -2.46 27.27 29.21
CA ALA A 217 -3.24 26.96 28.03
C ALA A 217 -3.91 25.59 28.24
N GLN A 218 -5.23 25.57 28.08
CA GLN A 218 -6.02 24.34 28.12
C GLN A 218 -6.52 24.08 26.71
N TYR A 219 -6.28 22.88 26.21
CA TYR A 219 -6.81 22.42 24.94
C TYR A 219 -7.80 21.28 25.21
N ASP A 220 -9.04 21.50 24.87
CA ASP A 220 -10.07 20.46 24.88
C ASP A 220 -10.16 19.87 23.48
N TYR A 221 -9.99 18.58 23.35
CA TYR A 221 -10.21 17.86 22.10
C TYR A 221 -11.68 17.47 22.06
N GLU A 222 -12.47 18.16 21.23
CA GLU A 222 -13.80 17.68 20.89
C GLU A 222 -13.63 16.48 19.95
N THR A 223 -14.06 15.31 20.37
CA THR A 223 -14.26 14.18 19.47
C THR A 223 -15.54 14.46 18.69
N GLU A 224 -15.41 14.79 17.41
CA GLU A 224 -16.56 14.75 16.50
C GLU A 224 -17.05 13.28 16.44
N GLU A 225 -18.30 13.05 16.85
CA GLU A 225 -19.03 11.78 16.72
C GLU A 225 -19.39 11.49 15.25
#